data_7ce6826025c329d727ffc6beb5a13c4f
#
_entry.id   7ce6826025c329d727ffc6beb5a13c4f
#
_cell.length_a   1.000
_cell.length_b   1.000
_cell.length_c   1.000
_cell.angle_alpha   90.00
_cell.angle_beta   90.00
_cell.angle_gamma   90.00
#
_symmetry.space_group_name_H-M   'P 1'
#
loop_
_entity.id
_entity.type
_entity.pdbx_description
1 polymer ?
#
loop_
_entity_poly.entity_id
_entity_poly.type
_entity_poly.pdbx_seq_one_letter_code
_entity_poly.pdbx_strand_id
1 'polypeptide(L)'
;MDAGASKPPRSAARGTLLPKGSPQSPEEQMGGRIAHTLTACTRCRQRKSRCDTGIPRCGPCQRSDSKCVYFDPVKNTTVPRTYILQLQDKVRRLHEKLAQVESQIENSPDPELMVRGGGLIKFKENDESRFLGPSSGIAITRFVMEMAKQNTDTKSIKEVVNEITAKEIKYVFTKESQKPTSKIYPLISSVAQPDLPDRGLTERLVDLFMAKAQYMLPTLHEPSFRQDVDAVYNGSDDPCQNFQLRIVIAISMQKLSTQFAGLADAFYLAALPYLDASIRKMDISTLQCFVLIGQYSLLTPTRTAAYWVVGTAVKICQDLGLTDETTIATSPTGEPLNCLEVDMRRRLFWIVTSMEYGLSHSLGRPSAFCVTHDHINVKFFEIVDDKYITPQGVSPEAQPIMKKCIAIHFFKMRLLQAEIRRTLYLRKRDTPIDDQDPWFSQMLEKIDKWVNSCPTNDEGSGLSPVWFEGRRNTMIVFMYRPSPQVPEPSLQAAQRCYDACAFNIKMHKDQVTTGSVDLTWIWTQSVCMALNTILWSLSYPGIRHEHPIEEVIQHINIAMEVLAVSAERWPGVESCRQLYKSLIAGCLKAYDSDESFVVTNDIIGVFLWNQ
;
A
#
# COMPACT_ATOMS: atom_id res chain seq x y z
N MET A 1 66.10 -3.71 -26.16
CA MET A 1 66.59 -2.67 -25.21
C MET A 1 65.58 -2.62 -24.14
N ASP A 2 65.82 -3.37 -23.19
CA ASP A 2 66.01 -3.20 -21.72
C ASP A 2 64.76 -2.68 -21.03
N ALA A 3 64.11 -3.50 -20.30
CA ALA A 3 64.35 -4.20 -19.03
C ALA A 3 63.98 -3.32 -17.82
N GLY A 4 63.16 -3.80 -16.96
CA GLY A 4 62.88 -3.20 -15.66
C GLY A 4 61.76 -3.90 -14.89
N ALA A 5 61.96 -5.17 -14.54
CA ALA A 5 61.10 -5.89 -13.61
C ALA A 5 61.48 -5.56 -12.16
N SER A 6 60.51 -5.43 -11.28
CA SER A 6 60.70 -5.63 -9.85
C SER A 6 59.53 -6.38 -9.22
N LYS A 7 59.87 -7.45 -8.54
CA LYS A 7 59.04 -8.45 -7.86
C LYS A 7 58.49 -7.95 -6.51
N PRO A 8 57.41 -8.59 -6.01
CA PRO A 8 56.86 -8.33 -4.69
C PRO A 8 57.56 -9.15 -3.58
N PRO A 9 57.46 -8.77 -2.32
CA PRO A 9 57.93 -9.64 -1.23
C PRO A 9 56.80 -10.50 -0.64
N ARG A 10 57.25 -11.64 -0.18
CA ARG A 10 56.57 -12.85 0.24
C ARG A 10 55.83 -12.73 1.58
N SER A 11 54.83 -13.58 1.70
CA SER A 11 54.11 -14.07 2.86
C SER A 11 55.01 -14.60 4.00
N ALA A 12 54.56 -14.47 5.23
CA ALA A 12 54.87 -15.42 6.28
C ALA A 12 53.62 -15.70 7.13
N ALA A 13 53.19 -16.94 7.06
CA ALA A 13 52.20 -17.55 7.91
C ALA A 13 52.83 -18.04 9.23
N ARG A 14 52.03 -18.05 10.27
CA ARG A 14 51.96 -18.97 11.42
C ARG A 14 51.07 -18.29 12.46
N GLY A 15 50.00 -18.83 12.88
CA GLY A 15 49.67 -20.17 13.34
C GLY A 15 49.44 -20.15 14.84
N THR A 16 48.31 -20.63 15.20
CA THR A 16 47.95 -21.30 16.47
C THR A 16 47.29 -20.55 17.61
N LEU A 17 46.12 -21.11 17.91
CA LEU A 17 45.52 -21.52 19.18
C LEU A 17 44.54 -20.54 19.88
N LEU A 18 43.30 -20.97 19.81
CA LEU A 18 42.22 -20.65 20.74
C LEU A 18 42.50 -21.21 22.13
N PRO A 19 41.97 -20.58 23.19
CA PRO A 19 41.36 -21.33 24.23
C PRO A 19 39.88 -20.99 24.40
N LYS A 20 39.10 -22.02 24.64
CA LYS A 20 37.69 -22.01 25.08
C LYS A 20 37.59 -21.33 26.44
N GLY A 21 36.64 -20.39 26.55
CA GLY A 21 36.15 -19.84 27.81
C GLY A 21 34.68 -19.48 27.64
N SER A 22 33.87 -20.03 28.52
CA SER A 22 32.42 -19.87 28.64
C SER A 22 31.95 -18.41 28.70
N PRO A 23 30.72 -18.10 28.26
CA PRO A 23 30.19 -16.74 28.33
C PRO A 23 29.83 -16.38 29.76
N GLN A 24 30.56 -15.44 30.34
CA GLN A 24 30.14 -14.70 31.54
C GLN A 24 29.28 -13.51 31.11
N SER A 25 28.23 -13.26 31.87
CA SER A 25 27.22 -12.22 31.68
C SER A 25 27.80 -10.81 31.54
N PRO A 26 27.11 -9.91 30.79
CA PRO A 26 27.60 -8.56 30.45
C PRO A 26 27.61 -7.52 31.58
N GLU A 27 27.34 -7.88 32.82
CA GLU A 27 27.07 -6.90 33.90
C GLU A 27 28.26 -6.47 34.78
N GLU A 28 29.46 -6.99 34.61
CA GLU A 28 30.56 -6.70 35.57
C GLU A 28 31.86 -6.15 34.93
N GLN A 29 31.84 -5.29 33.96
CA GLN A 29 33.02 -4.49 33.61
C GLN A 29 32.67 -3.11 33.00
N MET A 30 31.96 -2.27 33.73
CA MET A 30 31.90 -0.83 33.43
C MET A 30 33.01 -0.06 34.16
N GLY A 31 34.24 -0.42 33.94
CA GLY A 31 35.40 0.44 34.22
C GLY A 31 35.64 1.37 33.03
N GLY A 32 35.46 2.69 33.24
CA GLY A 32 35.50 3.75 32.23
C GLY A 32 36.67 3.79 31.26
N ARG A 33 36.72 2.88 30.30
CA ARG A 33 37.69 2.89 29.18
C ARG A 33 36.94 2.93 27.86
N ILE A 34 37.30 3.90 27.02
CA ILE A 34 36.88 3.93 25.63
C ILE A 34 37.72 2.89 24.86
N ALA A 35 37.05 1.94 24.17
CA ALA A 35 37.70 0.85 23.48
C ALA A 35 38.70 1.30 22.38
N HIS A 36 38.47 2.44 21.76
CA HIS A 36 39.36 3.07 20.78
C HIS A 36 39.35 4.59 20.91
N THR A 37 40.53 5.20 20.99
CA THR A 37 40.70 6.63 20.73
C THR A 37 41.06 6.80 19.26
N LEU A 38 40.09 7.19 18.44
CA LEU A 38 40.31 7.49 17.03
C LEU A 38 41.28 8.67 16.84
N THR A 39 41.39 9.58 17.83
CA THR A 39 42.29 10.73 17.81
C THR A 39 42.78 11.07 19.22
N ALA A 40 44.00 11.62 19.33
CA ALA A 40 44.48 12.20 20.56
C ALA A 40 43.73 13.50 20.92
N CYS A 41 43.52 13.77 22.24
CA CYS A 41 42.94 15.05 22.66
C CYS A 41 43.77 16.24 22.13
N THR A 42 43.15 17.40 21.97
CA THR A 42 43.73 18.58 21.38
C THR A 42 45.08 18.95 22.00
N ARG A 43 45.17 18.88 23.34
CA ARG A 43 46.41 19.16 24.06
C ARG A 43 47.50 18.13 23.79
N CYS A 44 47.19 16.81 23.88
CA CYS A 44 48.18 15.76 23.61
C CYS A 44 48.66 15.83 22.15
N ARG A 45 47.76 16.14 21.22
CA ARG A 45 48.09 16.34 19.80
C ARG A 45 49.04 17.50 19.57
N GLN A 46 48.78 18.65 20.23
CA GLN A 46 49.67 19.84 20.16
C GLN A 46 51.05 19.55 20.75
N ARG A 47 51.10 18.79 21.86
CA ARG A 47 52.36 18.46 22.55
C ARG A 47 53.06 17.21 21.97
N LYS A 48 52.48 16.58 20.93
CA LYS A 48 52.99 15.36 20.33
C LYS A 48 53.22 14.24 21.38
N SER A 49 52.43 14.23 22.45
CA SER A 49 52.52 13.24 23.54
C SER A 49 51.46 12.15 23.36
N ARG A 50 51.76 10.91 23.86
CA ARG A 50 50.84 9.78 23.82
C ARG A 50 49.60 10.09 24.65
N CYS A 51 48.42 9.96 24.04
CA CYS A 51 47.13 10.14 24.70
C CYS A 51 46.54 8.73 25.00
N ASP A 52 46.35 8.42 26.28
CA ASP A 52 45.75 7.17 26.70
C ASP A 52 44.20 7.21 26.68
N THR A 53 43.56 6.08 26.99
CA THR A 53 42.09 5.89 26.96
C THR A 53 41.38 6.33 28.26
N GLY A 54 42.09 6.91 29.24
CA GLY A 54 41.50 7.29 30.53
C GLY A 54 40.36 8.31 30.43
N ILE A 55 39.34 8.18 31.27
CA ILE A 55 38.19 9.08 31.44
C ILE A 55 38.11 9.47 32.93
N PRO A 56 37.77 10.68 33.28
CA PRO A 56 37.27 11.81 32.43
C PRO A 56 38.36 12.56 31.68
N ARG A 57 39.61 12.35 31.95
CA ARG A 57 40.78 12.95 31.32
C ARG A 57 41.81 11.88 31.01
N CYS A 58 42.57 12.03 29.94
CA CYS A 58 43.72 11.13 29.71
C CYS A 58 44.82 11.40 30.78
N GLY A 59 45.63 10.39 31.09
CA GLY A 59 46.66 10.46 32.08
C GLY A 59 47.58 11.68 31.97
N PRO A 60 48.11 12.08 30.78
CA PRO A 60 48.86 13.29 30.60
C PRO A 60 48.09 14.57 30.97
N CYS A 61 46.80 14.67 30.65
CA CYS A 61 45.97 15.80 31.01
C CYS A 61 45.61 15.82 32.49
N GLN A 62 45.41 14.64 33.08
CA GLN A 62 45.12 14.49 34.50
C GLN A 62 46.31 14.92 35.37
N ARG A 63 47.52 14.45 35.04
CA ARG A 63 48.76 14.84 35.78
C ARG A 63 49.07 16.33 35.68
N SER A 64 48.59 17.03 34.65
CA SER A 64 48.84 18.47 34.46
C SER A 64 47.62 19.31 34.76
N ASP A 65 46.59 18.74 35.37
CA ASP A 65 45.30 19.38 35.67
C ASP A 65 44.73 20.23 34.51
N SER A 66 44.86 19.72 33.28
CA SER A 66 44.46 20.46 32.08
C SER A 66 43.16 19.95 31.50
N LYS A 67 42.40 20.81 30.83
CA LYS A 67 41.18 20.40 30.11
C LYS A 67 41.53 19.39 29.01
N CYS A 68 40.75 18.29 28.97
CA CYS A 68 40.92 17.21 28.01
C CYS A 68 39.74 17.22 27.02
N VAL A 69 39.95 17.82 25.85
CA VAL A 69 38.91 18.05 24.85
C VAL A 69 39.33 17.53 23.48
N TYR A 70 38.37 17.20 22.64
CA TYR A 70 38.53 16.87 21.24
C TYR A 70 37.99 17.99 20.38
N PHE A 71 38.56 18.19 19.21
CA PHE A 71 38.04 19.08 18.21
C PHE A 71 37.13 18.32 17.24
N ASP A 72 35.89 18.75 17.11
CA ASP A 72 34.93 18.26 16.14
C ASP A 72 34.97 19.15 14.89
N PRO A 73 35.52 18.66 13.77
CA PRO A 73 35.66 19.45 12.55
C PRO A 73 34.31 19.71 11.85
N VAL A 74 33.29 18.88 12.10
CA VAL A 74 31.96 19.04 11.48
C VAL A 74 31.20 20.17 12.12
N LYS A 75 31.27 20.28 13.46
CA LYS A 75 30.60 21.34 14.24
C LYS A 75 31.48 22.54 14.52
N ASN A 76 32.75 22.49 14.13
CA ASN A 76 33.78 23.47 14.41
C ASN A 76 33.84 23.89 15.90
N THR A 77 33.66 22.91 16.81
CA THR A 77 33.61 23.10 18.26
C THR A 77 34.51 22.12 18.99
N THR A 78 34.83 22.43 20.27
CA THR A 78 35.54 21.49 21.13
C THR A 78 34.57 20.78 22.04
N VAL A 79 34.63 19.43 22.07
CA VAL A 79 33.81 18.59 22.94
C VAL A 79 34.67 17.99 24.07
N PRO A 80 34.16 17.92 25.31
CA PRO A 80 34.89 17.33 26.40
C PRO A 80 35.02 15.80 26.19
N ARG A 81 36.09 15.21 26.75
CA ARG A 81 36.34 13.77 26.65
C ARG A 81 35.21 12.93 27.27
N THR A 82 34.47 13.50 28.21
CA THR A 82 33.31 12.92 28.86
C THR A 82 32.05 12.93 27.99
N TYR A 83 32.09 13.55 26.82
CA TYR A 83 30.91 13.71 25.95
C TYR A 83 30.28 12.38 25.53
N ILE A 84 31.10 11.35 25.30
CA ILE A 84 30.58 10.00 24.98
C ILE A 84 29.82 9.41 26.18
N LEU A 85 30.34 9.58 27.40
CA LEU A 85 29.63 9.16 28.61
C LEU A 85 28.32 9.91 28.80
N GLN A 86 28.33 11.22 28.52
CA GLN A 86 27.10 12.04 28.57
C GLN A 86 26.06 11.57 27.55
N LEU A 87 26.50 11.18 26.35
CA LEU A 87 25.61 10.62 25.34
C LEU A 87 25.08 9.25 25.75
N GLN A 88 25.94 8.37 26.28
CA GLN A 88 25.52 7.06 26.81
C GLN A 88 24.50 7.21 27.93
N ASP A 89 24.74 8.12 28.88
CA ASP A 89 23.81 8.41 29.97
C ASP A 89 22.49 8.97 29.46
N LYS A 90 22.55 9.84 28.44
CA LYS A 90 21.34 10.36 27.80
C LYS A 90 20.56 9.27 27.08
N VAL A 91 21.22 8.34 26.38
CA VAL A 91 20.60 7.17 25.75
C VAL A 91 19.96 6.28 26.81
N ARG A 92 20.67 5.98 27.91
CA ARG A 92 20.11 5.19 29.01
C ARG A 92 18.86 5.87 29.61
N ARG A 93 18.91 7.16 29.92
CA ARG A 93 17.75 7.89 30.46
C ARG A 93 16.57 7.95 29.48
N LEU A 94 16.84 7.99 28.16
CA LEU A 94 15.80 7.93 27.16
C LEU A 94 15.18 6.53 27.09
N HIS A 95 15.98 5.45 27.21
CA HIS A 95 15.47 4.09 27.31
C HIS A 95 14.66 3.88 28.60
N GLU A 96 15.12 4.39 29.74
CA GLU A 96 14.38 4.33 31.01
C GLU A 96 13.04 5.10 30.91
N LYS A 97 13.04 6.29 30.28
CA LYS A 97 11.80 7.03 30.02
C LYS A 97 10.88 6.30 29.04
N LEU A 98 11.46 5.68 28.00
CA LEU A 98 10.69 4.87 27.06
C LEU A 98 10.02 3.70 27.78
N ALA A 99 10.78 2.95 28.59
CA ALA A 99 10.25 1.86 29.38
C ALA A 99 9.20 2.31 30.41
N GLN A 100 9.37 3.50 31.02
CA GLN A 100 8.35 4.08 31.91
C GLN A 100 7.08 4.46 31.16
N VAL A 101 7.20 5.06 29.96
CA VAL A 101 6.05 5.38 29.12
C VAL A 101 5.38 4.10 28.61
N GLU A 102 6.16 3.12 28.20
CA GLU A 102 5.67 1.79 27.80
C GLU A 102 4.92 1.10 28.94
N SER A 103 5.46 1.09 30.19
CA SER A 103 4.77 0.52 31.33
C SER A 103 3.52 1.30 31.77
N GLN A 104 3.46 2.61 31.54
CA GLN A 104 2.26 3.41 31.78
C GLN A 104 1.18 3.14 30.72
N ILE A 105 1.58 2.86 29.49
CA ILE A 105 0.72 2.47 28.39
C ILE A 105 0.20 1.03 28.59
N GLU A 106 1.04 0.11 29.08
CA GLU A 106 0.67 -1.27 29.41
C GLU A 106 -0.45 -1.41 30.46
N ASN A 107 -0.66 -0.40 31.28
CA ASN A 107 -1.64 -0.44 32.37
C ASN A 107 -2.97 0.26 32.10
N SER A 108 -3.20 0.76 30.88
CA SER A 108 -4.47 1.42 30.51
C SER A 108 -5.07 0.78 29.26
N PRO A 109 -6.13 -0.04 29.41
CA PRO A 109 -6.86 -0.55 28.24
C PRO A 109 -7.58 0.62 27.55
N ASP A 110 -7.04 1.09 26.43
CA ASP A 110 -7.65 2.15 25.65
C ASP A 110 -7.83 1.69 24.19
N PRO A 111 -9.03 1.19 23.81
CA PRO A 111 -9.38 0.81 22.45
C PRO A 111 -9.12 1.93 21.44
N GLU A 112 -9.21 3.19 21.89
CA GLU A 112 -8.97 4.35 21.04
C GLU A 112 -7.53 4.42 20.52
N LEU A 113 -6.54 4.01 21.31
CA LEU A 113 -5.14 3.94 20.87
C LEU A 113 -4.93 2.89 19.78
N MET A 114 -5.65 1.78 19.81
CA MET A 114 -5.56 0.74 18.78
C MET A 114 -6.07 1.22 17.41
N VAL A 115 -7.13 2.00 17.39
CA VAL A 115 -7.75 2.48 16.14
C VAL A 115 -7.13 3.76 15.61
N ARG A 116 -6.62 4.63 16.48
CA ARG A 116 -5.98 5.91 16.07
C ARG A 116 -4.59 5.74 15.51
N GLY A 117 -3.83 4.79 16.02
CA GLY A 117 -2.45 4.60 15.64
C GLY A 117 -2.30 4.13 14.21
N GLY A 118 -1.73 4.94 13.33
CA GLY A 118 -1.11 4.45 12.12
C GLY A 118 0.06 3.51 12.45
N GLY A 119 0.59 2.80 11.47
CA GLY A 119 1.76 1.93 11.62
C GLY A 119 2.82 2.24 10.59
N LEU A 120 4.06 1.95 10.93
CA LEU A 120 5.18 1.95 9.99
C LEU A 120 5.49 0.50 9.63
N ILE A 121 5.50 0.20 8.33
CA ILE A 121 5.80 -1.12 7.81
C ILE A 121 7.13 -1.09 7.07
N LYS A 122 7.99 -2.07 7.34
CA LYS A 122 9.19 -2.34 6.55
C LYS A 122 8.97 -3.62 5.74
N PHE A 123 9.31 -3.58 4.45
CA PHE A 123 9.24 -4.76 3.58
C PHE A 123 10.55 -5.55 3.57
N LYS A 124 11.69 -4.88 3.78
CA LYS A 124 13.02 -5.49 3.93
C LYS A 124 13.78 -4.78 5.04
N GLU A 125 14.77 -5.45 5.64
CA GLU A 125 15.57 -4.90 6.75
C GLU A 125 16.21 -3.54 6.44
N ASN A 126 16.64 -3.33 5.20
CA ASN A 126 17.28 -2.10 4.74
C ASN A 126 16.31 -1.09 4.10
N ASP A 127 15.01 -1.41 4.01
CA ASP A 127 14.03 -0.51 3.42
C ASP A 127 13.63 0.59 4.41
N GLU A 128 13.30 1.76 3.87
CA GLU A 128 12.62 2.80 4.63
C GLU A 128 11.22 2.35 5.07
N SER A 129 10.85 2.69 6.29
CA SER A 129 9.53 2.38 6.82
C SER A 129 8.45 3.12 6.04
N ARG A 130 7.35 2.42 5.71
CA ARG A 130 6.20 2.99 5.00
C ARG A 130 5.02 3.17 5.95
N PHE A 131 4.42 4.34 5.93
CA PHE A 131 3.27 4.67 6.77
C PHE A 131 1.98 4.04 6.24
N LEU A 132 1.21 3.40 7.14
CA LEU A 132 -0.17 3.01 6.96
C LEU A 132 -1.05 3.70 8.01
N GLY A 133 -2.10 4.36 7.56
CA GLY A 133 -3.01 5.06 8.45
C GLY A 133 -4.20 4.21 8.91
N PRO A 134 -5.09 4.79 9.74
CA PRO A 134 -6.18 4.06 10.40
C PRO A 134 -7.14 3.37 9.43
N SER A 135 -7.42 3.96 8.26
CA SER A 135 -8.36 3.37 7.29
C SER A 135 -7.78 2.17 6.53
N SER A 136 -6.47 1.89 6.64
CA SER A 136 -5.80 0.78 5.93
C SER A 136 -6.17 -0.62 6.43
N GLY A 137 -6.85 -0.73 7.58
CA GLY A 137 -7.14 -2.00 8.22
C GLY A 137 -6.08 -2.45 9.22
N ILE A 138 -5.02 -1.67 9.43
CA ILE A 138 -3.99 -1.99 10.43
C ILE A 138 -4.58 -2.13 11.84
N ALA A 139 -5.59 -1.32 12.17
CA ALA A 139 -6.29 -1.39 13.44
C ALA A 139 -6.96 -2.76 13.64
N ILE A 140 -7.75 -3.21 12.67
CA ILE A 140 -8.47 -4.48 12.77
C ILE A 140 -7.49 -5.68 12.85
N THR A 141 -6.35 -5.59 12.16
CA THR A 141 -5.29 -6.60 12.26
C THR A 141 -4.71 -6.65 13.67
N ARG A 142 -4.53 -5.50 14.33
CA ARG A 142 -4.10 -5.43 15.74
C ARG A 142 -5.11 -6.10 16.69
N PHE A 143 -6.41 -5.86 16.50
CA PHE A 143 -7.46 -6.53 17.27
C PHE A 143 -7.41 -8.05 17.12
N VAL A 144 -7.30 -8.55 15.90
CA VAL A 144 -7.19 -10.00 15.62
C VAL A 144 -5.97 -10.62 16.31
N MET A 145 -4.85 -9.94 16.28
CA MET A 145 -3.62 -10.42 16.90
C MET A 145 -3.71 -10.42 18.41
N GLU A 146 -4.31 -9.38 19.00
CA GLU A 146 -4.49 -9.33 20.46
C GLU A 146 -5.47 -10.41 20.91
N MET A 147 -6.55 -10.61 20.19
CA MET A 147 -7.50 -11.68 20.49
C MET A 147 -6.84 -13.06 20.39
N ALA A 148 -6.02 -13.31 19.38
CA ALA A 148 -5.27 -14.55 19.27
C ALA A 148 -4.28 -14.74 20.42
N LYS A 149 -3.63 -13.66 20.88
CA LYS A 149 -2.73 -13.66 22.05
C LYS A 149 -3.48 -14.02 23.32
N GLN A 150 -4.58 -13.34 23.62
CA GLN A 150 -5.34 -13.57 24.85
C GLN A 150 -5.92 -14.99 24.92
N ASN A 151 -6.48 -15.48 23.82
CA ASN A 151 -7.05 -16.82 23.77
C ASN A 151 -6.01 -17.95 23.81
N THR A 152 -4.72 -17.64 23.65
CA THR A 152 -3.63 -18.65 23.71
C THR A 152 -2.81 -18.59 24.99
N ASP A 153 -3.18 -17.75 25.95
CA ASP A 153 -2.42 -17.51 27.21
C ASP A 153 -0.95 -17.10 26.97
N THR A 154 -0.66 -16.50 25.81
CA THR A 154 0.68 -16.11 25.44
C THR A 154 0.99 -14.68 25.90
N LYS A 155 2.21 -14.46 26.43
CA LYS A 155 2.62 -13.15 26.95
C LYS A 155 2.95 -12.14 25.84
N SER A 156 3.20 -12.63 24.61
CA SER A 156 3.52 -11.76 23.48
C SER A 156 3.07 -12.35 22.15
N ILE A 157 2.83 -11.51 21.15
CA ILE A 157 2.50 -11.95 19.79
C ILE A 157 3.62 -12.82 19.18
N LYS A 158 4.88 -12.61 19.59
CA LYS A 158 6.00 -13.46 19.18
C LYS A 158 5.86 -14.92 19.64
N GLU A 159 5.08 -15.17 20.67
CA GLU A 159 4.77 -16.52 21.15
C GLU A 159 3.62 -17.17 20.37
N VAL A 160 2.66 -16.38 19.89
CA VAL A 160 1.60 -16.86 18.97
C VAL A 160 2.21 -17.37 17.66
N VAL A 161 3.23 -16.67 17.17
CA VAL A 161 4.03 -17.08 16.02
C VAL A 161 5.42 -17.43 16.53
N ASN A 162 5.64 -18.70 16.84
CA ASN A 162 6.93 -19.16 17.37
C ASN A 162 8.08 -18.89 16.40
N GLU A 163 9.32 -18.88 16.90
CA GLU A 163 10.51 -18.55 16.09
C GLU A 163 10.70 -19.47 14.86
N ILE A 164 10.27 -20.73 14.94
CA ILE A 164 10.37 -21.68 13.82
C ILE A 164 9.43 -21.23 12.72
N THR A 165 8.15 -20.99 13.07
CA THR A 165 7.13 -20.49 12.12
C THR A 165 7.52 -19.11 11.56
N ALA A 166 8.08 -18.21 12.40
CA ALA A 166 8.57 -16.92 11.92
C ALA A 166 9.72 -17.05 10.92
N LYS A 167 10.66 -17.99 11.13
CA LYS A 167 11.74 -18.28 10.17
C LYS A 167 11.20 -18.91 8.89
N GLU A 168 10.20 -19.79 8.99
CA GLU A 168 9.54 -20.38 7.82
C GLU A 168 8.79 -19.32 7.00
N ILE A 169 8.06 -18.42 7.65
CA ILE A 169 7.38 -17.28 7.02
C ILE A 169 8.41 -16.40 6.29
N LYS A 170 9.51 -16.05 6.97
CA LYS A 170 10.59 -15.25 6.39
C LYS A 170 11.24 -15.96 5.20
N TYR A 171 11.47 -17.26 5.29
CA TYR A 171 12.01 -18.06 4.19
C TYR A 171 11.03 -18.09 3.00
N VAL A 172 9.75 -18.32 3.23
CA VAL A 172 8.70 -18.33 2.20
C VAL A 172 8.64 -16.97 1.52
N PHE A 173 8.61 -15.87 2.29
CA PHE A 173 8.61 -14.50 1.75
C PHE A 173 9.83 -14.21 0.88
N THR A 174 11.03 -14.57 1.35
CA THR A 174 12.26 -14.37 0.57
C THR A 174 12.22 -15.18 -0.73
N LYS A 175 11.68 -16.38 -0.69
CA LYS A 175 11.52 -17.25 -1.85
C LYS A 175 10.44 -16.73 -2.81
N GLU A 176 9.33 -16.20 -2.31
CA GLU A 176 8.27 -15.57 -3.12
C GLU A 176 8.78 -14.31 -3.84
N SER A 177 9.52 -13.46 -3.16
CA SER A 177 10.06 -12.23 -3.77
C SER A 177 11.06 -12.51 -4.91
N GLN A 178 11.59 -13.71 -5.00
CA GLN A 178 12.54 -14.16 -6.02
C GLN A 178 11.91 -15.05 -7.09
N LYS A 179 10.69 -15.57 -6.86
CA LYS A 179 10.05 -16.49 -7.79
C LYS A 179 9.41 -15.78 -8.98
N PRO A 180 9.53 -16.35 -10.18
CA PRO A 180 8.57 -16.12 -11.23
C PRO A 180 7.20 -16.64 -10.76
N THR A 181 6.15 -15.86 -10.89
CA THR A 181 4.79 -16.25 -10.48
C THR A 181 4.15 -17.29 -11.40
N SER A 182 4.73 -17.52 -12.55
CA SER A 182 4.35 -18.58 -13.46
C SER A 182 5.47 -19.61 -13.54
N LYS A 183 5.12 -20.89 -13.60
CA LYS A 183 6.07 -21.97 -13.86
C LYS A 183 6.80 -21.84 -15.21
N ILE A 184 6.34 -20.97 -16.08
CA ILE A 184 6.79 -20.82 -17.47
C ILE A 184 7.47 -19.46 -17.72
N TYR A 185 6.98 -18.35 -17.12
CA TYR A 185 7.52 -17.00 -17.35
C TYR A 185 7.73 -16.24 -16.04
N PRO A 186 8.86 -15.48 -15.90
CA PRO A 186 9.05 -14.60 -14.76
C PRO A 186 8.03 -13.46 -14.81
N LEU A 187 7.58 -12.99 -13.62
CA LEU A 187 6.76 -11.77 -13.51
C LEU A 187 7.49 -10.53 -14.01
N ILE A 188 8.80 -10.54 -13.86
CA ILE A 188 9.67 -9.41 -14.17
C ILE A 188 10.54 -9.78 -15.37
N SER A 189 10.47 -9.00 -16.43
CA SER A 189 11.38 -9.12 -17.55
C SER A 189 12.65 -8.32 -17.29
N SER A 190 13.80 -8.84 -17.72
CA SER A 190 15.07 -8.11 -17.76
C SER A 190 15.34 -7.49 -19.14
N VAL A 191 14.52 -7.82 -20.15
CA VAL A 191 14.73 -7.44 -21.54
C VAL A 191 13.47 -6.78 -22.08
N ALA A 192 13.64 -5.63 -22.72
CA ALA A 192 12.56 -4.96 -23.44
C ALA A 192 12.18 -5.73 -24.71
N GLN A 193 10.89 -5.70 -25.09
CA GLN A 193 10.40 -6.16 -26.39
C GLN A 193 10.17 -4.95 -27.30
N PRO A 194 11.16 -4.53 -28.09
CA PRO A 194 11.06 -3.32 -28.90
C PRO A 194 10.09 -3.47 -30.06
N ASP A 195 10.03 -4.66 -30.66
CA ASP A 195 9.19 -4.94 -31.79
C ASP A 195 7.74 -5.10 -31.38
N LEU A 196 6.84 -4.43 -32.10
CA LEU A 196 5.40 -4.59 -31.90
C LEU A 196 4.96 -5.97 -32.40
N PRO A 197 3.88 -6.55 -31.82
CA PRO A 197 3.25 -7.74 -32.37
C PRO A 197 2.76 -7.50 -33.80
N ASP A 198 2.37 -8.57 -34.48
CA ASP A 198 1.67 -8.38 -35.75
C ASP A 198 0.40 -7.55 -35.56
N ARG A 199 -0.01 -6.86 -36.62
CA ARG A 199 -1.15 -5.94 -36.58
C ARG A 199 -2.42 -6.59 -36.06
N GLY A 200 -2.71 -7.82 -36.47
CA GLY A 200 -3.92 -8.53 -36.07
C GLY A 200 -3.93 -8.90 -34.58
N LEU A 201 -2.78 -9.26 -34.02
CA LEU A 201 -2.65 -9.50 -32.57
C LEU A 201 -2.79 -8.18 -31.80
N THR A 202 -2.17 -7.12 -32.27
CA THR A 202 -2.29 -5.80 -31.63
C THR A 202 -3.72 -5.31 -31.59
N GLU A 203 -4.49 -5.45 -32.67
CA GLU A 203 -5.90 -5.06 -32.69
C GLU A 203 -6.71 -5.85 -31.66
N ARG A 204 -6.52 -7.18 -31.56
CA ARG A 204 -7.17 -7.98 -30.52
C ARG A 204 -6.80 -7.53 -29.10
N LEU A 205 -5.54 -7.11 -28.87
CA LEU A 205 -5.11 -6.60 -27.57
C LEU A 205 -5.71 -5.21 -27.29
N VAL A 206 -5.83 -4.37 -28.28
CA VAL A 206 -6.52 -3.07 -28.19
C VAL A 206 -8.00 -3.28 -27.88
N ASP A 207 -8.68 -4.18 -28.61
CA ASP A 207 -10.08 -4.54 -28.34
C ASP A 207 -10.27 -5.05 -26.91
N LEU A 208 -9.35 -5.88 -26.42
CA LEU A 208 -9.36 -6.34 -25.05
C LEU A 208 -9.20 -5.19 -24.05
N PHE A 209 -8.29 -4.24 -24.31
CA PHE A 209 -8.15 -3.03 -23.49
C PHE A 209 -9.46 -2.23 -23.44
N MET A 210 -10.07 -1.97 -24.60
CA MET A 210 -11.34 -1.27 -24.69
C MET A 210 -12.48 -2.00 -23.98
N ALA A 211 -12.47 -3.34 -24.01
CA ALA A 211 -13.48 -4.15 -23.36
C ALA A 211 -13.27 -4.31 -21.85
N LYS A 212 -12.01 -4.43 -21.37
CA LYS A 212 -11.70 -4.86 -19.99
C LYS A 212 -11.01 -3.81 -19.11
N ALA A 213 -10.45 -2.74 -19.68
CA ALA A 213 -9.80 -1.66 -18.93
C ALA A 213 -10.55 -0.33 -19.04
N GLN A 214 -10.91 0.02 -20.26
CA GLN A 214 -11.48 1.32 -20.61
C GLN A 214 -12.88 1.56 -20.02
N TYR A 215 -13.66 0.51 -19.74
CA TYR A 215 -15.02 0.68 -19.24
C TYR A 215 -15.09 1.27 -17.82
N MET A 216 -14.10 1.00 -16.98
CA MET A 216 -14.05 1.55 -15.61
C MET A 216 -13.21 2.83 -15.55
N LEU A 217 -12.18 2.91 -16.38
CA LEU A 217 -11.22 4.01 -16.43
C LEU A 217 -11.03 4.48 -17.87
N PRO A 218 -12.00 5.26 -18.44
CA PRO A 218 -12.02 5.64 -19.87
C PRO A 218 -10.93 6.66 -20.20
N THR A 219 -9.67 6.24 -20.17
CA THR A 219 -8.46 7.06 -20.29
C THR A 219 -8.22 7.59 -21.69
N LEU A 220 -8.59 6.82 -22.71
CA LEU A 220 -8.35 7.14 -24.12
C LEU A 220 -9.67 7.38 -24.84
N HIS A 221 -9.65 8.24 -25.86
CA HIS A 221 -10.74 8.35 -26.83
C HIS A 221 -10.50 7.30 -27.93
N GLU A 222 -11.36 6.29 -28.00
CA GLU A 222 -11.14 5.11 -28.85
C GLU A 222 -10.85 5.44 -30.31
N PRO A 223 -11.65 6.30 -31.03
CA PRO A 223 -11.36 6.63 -32.43
C PRO A 223 -10.01 7.30 -32.63
N SER A 224 -9.62 8.23 -31.75
CA SER A 224 -8.32 8.91 -31.84
C SER A 224 -7.17 7.93 -31.56
N PHE A 225 -7.31 7.08 -30.56
CA PHE A 225 -6.28 6.09 -30.23
C PHE A 225 -6.10 5.05 -31.35
N ARG A 226 -7.17 4.64 -32.04
CA ARG A 226 -7.04 3.73 -33.18
C ARG A 226 -6.29 4.40 -34.35
N GLN A 227 -6.49 5.70 -34.58
CA GLN A 227 -5.68 6.48 -35.54
C GLN A 227 -4.20 6.54 -35.11
N ASP A 228 -3.92 6.69 -33.82
CA ASP A 228 -2.55 6.64 -33.28
C ASP A 228 -1.89 5.27 -33.48
N VAL A 229 -2.65 4.18 -33.29
CA VAL A 229 -2.18 2.83 -33.62
C VAL A 229 -1.83 2.70 -35.10
N ASP A 230 -2.68 3.19 -35.99
CA ASP A 230 -2.41 3.22 -37.44
C ASP A 230 -1.13 4.00 -37.75
N ALA A 231 -0.98 5.20 -37.17
CA ALA A 231 0.20 6.03 -37.34
C ALA A 231 1.49 5.32 -36.93
N VAL A 232 1.49 4.65 -35.78
CA VAL A 232 2.68 3.92 -35.29
C VAL A 232 3.05 2.77 -36.23
N TYR A 233 2.08 2.00 -36.75
CA TYR A 233 2.34 0.93 -37.71
C TYR A 233 2.78 1.47 -39.09
N ASN A 234 2.44 2.74 -39.40
CA ASN A 234 2.92 3.44 -40.60
C ASN A 234 4.25 4.18 -40.37
N GLY A 235 4.92 3.94 -39.20
CA GLY A 235 6.26 4.46 -38.92
C GLY A 235 6.29 5.82 -38.22
N SER A 236 5.22 6.21 -37.51
CA SER A 236 5.24 7.42 -36.65
C SER A 236 6.27 7.33 -35.56
N ASP A 237 7.11 8.36 -35.41
CA ASP A 237 8.09 8.54 -34.36
C ASP A 237 7.51 9.34 -33.16
N ASP A 238 6.20 9.65 -33.15
CA ASP A 238 5.61 10.38 -32.03
C ASP A 238 5.77 9.60 -30.72
N PRO A 239 6.43 10.17 -29.69
CA PRO A 239 6.75 9.44 -28.46
C PRO A 239 5.48 9.05 -27.69
N CYS A 240 4.45 9.90 -27.70
CA CYS A 240 3.23 9.65 -26.94
C CYS A 240 2.44 8.47 -27.55
N GLN A 241 2.28 8.44 -28.87
CA GLN A 241 1.63 7.34 -29.58
C GLN A 241 2.35 6.02 -29.34
N ASN A 242 3.69 6.01 -29.48
CA ASN A 242 4.52 4.86 -29.24
C ASN A 242 4.48 4.38 -27.78
N PHE A 243 4.48 5.31 -26.82
CA PHE A 243 4.37 4.98 -25.41
C PHE A 243 3.00 4.37 -25.10
N GLN A 244 1.92 5.05 -25.47
CA GLN A 244 0.56 4.64 -25.14
C GLN A 244 0.22 3.27 -25.73
N LEU A 245 0.59 3.01 -26.98
CA LEU A 245 0.35 1.71 -27.62
C LEU A 245 1.04 0.57 -26.86
N ARG A 246 2.31 0.71 -26.50
CA ARG A 246 3.05 -0.34 -25.78
C ARG A 246 2.51 -0.59 -24.37
N ILE A 247 2.11 0.47 -23.67
CA ILE A 247 1.48 0.32 -22.34
C ILE A 247 0.10 -0.31 -22.44
N VAL A 248 -0.71 0.02 -23.45
CA VAL A 248 -2.00 -0.63 -23.71
C VAL A 248 -1.82 -2.11 -24.00
N ILE A 249 -0.84 -2.49 -24.80
CA ILE A 249 -0.47 -3.90 -25.04
C ILE A 249 -0.11 -4.59 -23.73
N ALA A 250 0.75 -3.95 -22.90
CA ALA A 250 1.17 -4.48 -21.61
C ALA A 250 -0.01 -4.69 -20.65
N ILE A 251 -0.92 -3.72 -20.53
CA ILE A 251 -2.12 -3.82 -19.68
C ILE A 251 -3.01 -4.96 -20.18
N SER A 252 -3.24 -5.08 -21.48
CA SER A 252 -4.06 -6.12 -22.09
C SER A 252 -3.50 -7.51 -21.79
N MET A 253 -2.20 -7.71 -21.93
CA MET A 253 -1.55 -8.98 -21.60
C MET A 253 -1.65 -9.33 -20.12
N GLN A 254 -1.54 -8.35 -19.19
CA GLN A 254 -1.76 -8.56 -17.77
C GLN A 254 -3.20 -9.01 -17.46
N LYS A 255 -4.18 -8.53 -18.24
CA LYS A 255 -5.59 -8.88 -18.07
C LYS A 255 -5.95 -10.22 -18.70
N LEU A 256 -5.20 -10.68 -19.68
CA LEU A 256 -5.42 -11.99 -20.31
C LEU A 256 -5.11 -13.15 -19.34
N SER A 257 -3.90 -13.17 -18.80
CA SER A 257 -3.45 -14.23 -17.88
C SER A 257 -2.13 -13.84 -17.22
N THR A 258 -1.91 -14.33 -16.00
CA THR A 258 -0.62 -14.22 -15.30
C THR A 258 0.53 -14.87 -16.08
N GLN A 259 0.25 -15.80 -16.98
CA GLN A 259 1.26 -16.42 -17.85
C GLN A 259 1.96 -15.41 -18.77
N PHE A 260 1.28 -14.34 -19.16
CA PHE A 260 1.83 -13.29 -20.02
C PHE A 260 2.49 -12.15 -19.25
N ALA A 261 2.56 -12.23 -17.91
CA ALA A 261 3.07 -11.14 -17.08
C ALA A 261 4.49 -10.72 -17.46
N GLY A 262 5.39 -11.66 -17.73
CA GLY A 262 6.76 -11.35 -18.15
C GLY A 262 6.84 -10.69 -19.53
N LEU A 263 6.01 -11.11 -20.48
CA LEU A 263 5.93 -10.47 -21.79
C LEU A 263 5.29 -9.07 -21.69
N ALA A 264 4.24 -8.93 -20.89
CA ALA A 264 3.65 -7.62 -20.60
C ALA A 264 4.70 -6.65 -20.02
N ASP A 265 5.53 -7.15 -19.11
CA ASP A 265 6.61 -6.37 -18.50
C ASP A 265 7.72 -6.01 -19.50
N ALA A 266 8.00 -6.88 -20.49
CA ALA A 266 8.90 -6.59 -21.59
C ALA A 266 8.37 -5.45 -22.48
N PHE A 267 7.06 -5.39 -22.75
CA PHE A 267 6.41 -4.27 -23.46
C PHE A 267 6.41 -2.98 -22.62
N TYR A 268 6.20 -3.09 -21.30
CA TYR A 268 6.36 -1.95 -20.40
C TYR A 268 7.77 -1.36 -20.50
N LEU A 269 8.82 -2.20 -20.46
CA LEU A 269 10.21 -1.77 -20.64
C LEU A 269 10.45 -1.13 -22.01
N ALA A 270 9.80 -1.63 -23.07
CA ALA A 270 9.91 -1.08 -24.41
C ALA A 270 9.19 0.28 -24.56
N ALA A 271 8.24 0.60 -23.68
CA ALA A 271 7.59 1.90 -23.64
C ALA A 271 8.46 2.99 -22.98
N LEU A 272 9.28 2.62 -21.98
CA LEU A 272 10.04 3.59 -21.17
C LEU A 272 10.94 4.56 -21.95
N PRO A 273 11.63 4.17 -23.04
CA PRO A 273 12.44 5.11 -23.85
C PRO A 273 11.64 6.28 -24.40
N TYR A 274 10.34 6.10 -24.63
CA TYR A 274 9.46 7.15 -25.16
C TYR A 274 8.90 8.07 -24.06
N LEU A 275 8.97 7.65 -22.79
CA LEU A 275 8.32 8.35 -21.67
C LEU A 275 8.89 9.75 -21.48
N ASP A 276 10.22 9.91 -21.46
CA ASP A 276 10.87 11.21 -21.21
C ASP A 276 10.38 12.29 -22.21
N ALA A 277 10.31 11.95 -23.49
CA ALA A 277 9.83 12.86 -24.51
C ALA A 277 8.31 13.10 -24.41
N SER A 278 7.52 12.07 -24.07
CA SER A 278 6.06 12.17 -23.92
C SER A 278 5.65 13.09 -22.76
N ILE A 279 6.42 13.12 -21.67
CA ILE A 279 6.06 13.89 -20.47
C ILE A 279 6.55 15.34 -20.49
N ARG A 280 7.41 15.73 -21.46
CA ARG A 280 7.97 17.10 -21.52
C ARG A 280 6.93 18.18 -21.73
N LYS A 281 5.83 17.85 -22.39
CA LYS A 281 4.75 18.82 -22.69
C LYS A 281 3.92 19.17 -21.45
N MET A 282 3.88 18.31 -20.43
CA MET A 282 3.06 18.45 -19.21
C MET A 282 1.59 18.79 -19.52
N ASP A 283 1.04 18.16 -20.55
CA ASP A 283 -0.31 18.34 -21.05
C ASP A 283 -1.25 17.15 -20.72
N ILE A 284 -2.42 17.13 -21.33
CA ILE A 284 -3.41 16.05 -21.19
C ILE A 284 -2.83 14.69 -21.61
N SER A 285 -2.00 14.66 -22.66
CA SER A 285 -1.35 13.42 -23.12
C SER A 285 -0.34 12.90 -22.10
N THR A 286 0.39 13.81 -21.44
CA THR A 286 1.25 13.47 -20.30
C THR A 286 0.43 12.83 -19.16
N LEU A 287 -0.72 13.42 -18.83
CA LEU A 287 -1.60 12.89 -17.79
C LEU A 287 -2.12 11.49 -18.16
N GLN A 288 -2.51 11.27 -19.41
CA GLN A 288 -2.90 9.95 -19.93
C GLN A 288 -1.78 8.92 -19.74
N CYS A 289 -0.53 9.27 -20.04
CA CYS A 289 0.62 8.38 -19.83
C CYS A 289 0.75 7.95 -18.37
N PHE A 290 0.65 8.88 -17.41
CA PHE A 290 0.72 8.56 -15.98
C PHE A 290 -0.49 7.73 -15.52
N VAL A 291 -1.69 8.00 -16.03
CA VAL A 291 -2.88 7.19 -15.72
C VAL A 291 -2.70 5.76 -16.24
N LEU A 292 -2.18 5.56 -17.43
CA LEU A 292 -1.90 4.23 -17.99
C LEU A 292 -0.82 3.48 -17.18
N ILE A 293 0.27 4.15 -16.78
CA ILE A 293 1.25 3.56 -15.86
C ILE A 293 0.58 3.17 -14.54
N GLY A 294 -0.30 4.02 -14.01
CA GLY A 294 -1.07 3.74 -12.80
C GLY A 294 -1.95 2.50 -12.96
N GLN A 295 -2.67 2.35 -14.06
CA GLN A 295 -3.48 1.16 -14.36
C GLN A 295 -2.61 -0.11 -14.44
N TYR A 296 -1.47 -0.04 -15.12
CA TYR A 296 -0.51 -1.15 -15.17
C TYR A 296 -0.02 -1.52 -13.76
N SER A 297 0.35 -0.53 -12.95
CA SER A 297 0.88 -0.73 -11.59
C SER A 297 -0.13 -1.29 -10.60
N LEU A 298 -1.44 -1.15 -10.85
CA LEU A 298 -2.48 -1.79 -10.05
C LEU A 298 -2.62 -3.29 -10.34
N LEU A 299 -2.15 -3.75 -11.51
CA LEU A 299 -2.21 -5.14 -11.94
C LEU A 299 -0.95 -5.95 -11.58
N THR A 300 0.16 -5.28 -11.29
CA THR A 300 1.44 -5.95 -11.02
C THR A 300 2.31 -5.13 -10.06
N PRO A 301 3.01 -5.79 -9.11
CA PRO A 301 3.89 -5.11 -8.15
C PRO A 301 5.28 -4.79 -8.70
N THR A 302 5.57 -5.10 -9.97
CA THR A 302 6.93 -5.34 -10.44
C THR A 302 7.77 -4.09 -10.69
N ARG A 303 7.19 -2.97 -11.13
CA ARG A 303 7.98 -1.84 -11.63
C ARG A 303 7.82 -0.56 -10.83
N THR A 304 6.60 -0.13 -10.64
CA THR A 304 6.34 1.19 -10.09
C THR A 304 5.25 1.12 -9.02
N ALA A 305 5.49 1.79 -7.90
CA ALA A 305 4.48 1.86 -6.85
C ALA A 305 3.30 2.74 -7.33
N ALA A 306 2.13 2.14 -7.45
CA ALA A 306 0.91 2.81 -7.93
C ALA A 306 0.62 4.12 -7.17
N TYR A 307 0.88 4.16 -5.86
CA TYR A 307 0.69 5.36 -5.03
C TYR A 307 1.53 6.56 -5.51
N TRP A 308 2.79 6.33 -5.92
CA TRP A 308 3.67 7.41 -6.41
C TRP A 308 3.25 7.89 -7.80
N VAL A 309 2.90 6.97 -8.67
CA VAL A 309 2.44 7.28 -10.04
C VAL A 309 1.16 8.10 -10.00
N VAL A 310 0.18 7.64 -9.22
CA VAL A 310 -1.10 8.35 -9.06
C VAL A 310 -0.89 9.69 -8.37
N GLY A 311 0.03 9.78 -7.39
CA GLY A 311 0.40 11.05 -6.78
C GLY A 311 0.97 12.06 -7.78
N THR A 312 1.75 11.61 -8.76
CA THR A 312 2.22 12.45 -9.88
C THR A 312 1.06 12.86 -10.79
N ALA A 313 0.17 11.93 -11.15
CA ALA A 313 -1.03 12.24 -11.94
C ALA A 313 -1.92 13.30 -11.25
N VAL A 314 -2.06 13.23 -9.91
CA VAL A 314 -2.76 14.25 -9.13
C VAL A 314 -2.10 15.63 -9.27
N LYS A 315 -0.77 15.71 -9.22
CA LYS A 315 -0.06 16.99 -9.38
C LYS A 315 -0.25 17.57 -10.78
N ILE A 316 -0.17 16.73 -11.81
CA ILE A 316 -0.43 17.17 -13.19
C ILE A 316 -1.90 17.63 -13.34
N CYS A 317 -2.84 16.89 -12.75
CA CYS A 317 -4.25 17.24 -12.75
C CYS A 317 -4.51 18.61 -12.10
N GLN A 318 -3.83 18.91 -10.98
CA GLN A 318 -3.89 20.20 -10.29
C GLN A 318 -3.23 21.32 -11.12
N ASP A 319 -2.07 21.04 -11.72
CA ASP A 319 -1.32 21.99 -12.57
C ASP A 319 -2.11 22.39 -13.81
N LEU A 320 -2.78 21.44 -14.43
CA LEU A 320 -3.67 21.68 -15.58
C LEU A 320 -5.03 22.31 -15.21
N GLY A 321 -5.27 22.57 -13.92
CA GLY A 321 -6.52 23.16 -13.44
C GLY A 321 -7.76 22.28 -13.59
N LEU A 322 -7.59 20.95 -13.70
CA LEU A 322 -8.71 20.02 -13.90
C LEU A 322 -9.60 19.82 -12.67
N THR A 323 -9.30 20.50 -11.57
CA THR A 323 -10.08 20.46 -10.34
C THR A 323 -11.26 21.42 -10.32
N ASP A 324 -11.40 22.25 -11.34
CA ASP A 324 -12.48 23.24 -11.49
C ASP A 324 -13.11 23.19 -12.86
N GLU A 325 -14.45 23.13 -12.93
CA GLU A 325 -15.21 23.00 -14.16
C GLU A 325 -14.99 24.18 -15.12
N THR A 326 -14.80 25.38 -14.60
CA THR A 326 -14.57 26.56 -15.45
C THR A 326 -13.24 26.47 -16.18
N THR A 327 -12.20 26.01 -15.49
CA THR A 327 -10.88 25.79 -16.09
C THR A 327 -10.87 24.61 -17.07
N ILE A 328 -11.67 23.56 -16.78
CA ILE A 328 -11.83 22.41 -17.70
C ILE A 328 -12.41 22.87 -19.04
N ALA A 329 -13.37 23.79 -19.02
CA ALA A 329 -14.15 24.20 -20.18
C ALA A 329 -13.47 25.30 -21.02
N THR A 330 -12.40 25.93 -20.52
CA THR A 330 -11.76 27.07 -21.18
C THR A 330 -10.27 26.85 -21.43
N SER A 331 -9.77 27.43 -22.52
CA SER A 331 -8.35 27.51 -22.82
C SER A 331 -7.65 28.55 -21.94
N PRO A 332 -6.29 28.57 -21.86
CA PRO A 332 -5.55 29.62 -21.17
C PRO A 332 -5.81 31.04 -21.71
N THR A 333 -6.31 31.15 -22.93
CA THR A 333 -6.69 32.44 -23.57
C THR A 333 -8.12 32.86 -23.24
N GLY A 334 -8.89 32.02 -22.48
CA GLY A 334 -10.28 32.28 -22.13
C GLY A 334 -11.29 31.83 -23.20
N GLU A 335 -10.85 31.26 -24.32
CA GLU A 335 -11.73 30.71 -25.33
C GLU A 335 -12.30 29.36 -24.93
N PRO A 336 -13.56 29.03 -25.26
CA PRO A 336 -14.12 27.72 -25.02
C PRO A 336 -13.31 26.61 -25.70
N LEU A 337 -13.01 25.55 -25.00
CA LEU A 337 -12.43 24.34 -25.57
C LEU A 337 -13.51 23.56 -26.35
N ASN A 338 -13.06 22.74 -27.29
CA ASN A 338 -13.97 21.88 -28.02
C ASN A 338 -14.56 20.76 -27.17
N CYS A 339 -15.66 20.17 -27.63
CA CYS A 339 -16.41 19.18 -26.85
C CYS A 339 -15.56 17.95 -26.46
N LEU A 340 -14.74 17.43 -27.37
CA LEU A 340 -13.88 16.27 -27.10
C LEU A 340 -12.80 16.60 -26.05
N GLU A 341 -12.19 17.77 -26.12
CA GLU A 341 -11.20 18.19 -25.14
C GLU A 341 -11.81 18.33 -23.73
N VAL A 342 -12.98 18.93 -23.62
CA VAL A 342 -13.70 19.07 -22.35
C VAL A 342 -14.06 17.68 -21.79
N ASP A 343 -14.58 16.79 -22.62
CA ASP A 343 -14.94 15.43 -22.23
C ASP A 343 -13.72 14.65 -21.71
N MET A 344 -12.59 14.70 -22.42
CA MET A 344 -11.35 14.04 -22.00
C MET A 344 -10.78 14.60 -20.71
N ARG A 345 -10.83 15.92 -20.48
CA ARG A 345 -10.41 16.55 -19.24
C ARG A 345 -11.27 16.10 -18.05
N ARG A 346 -12.58 16.03 -18.21
CA ARG A 346 -13.49 15.49 -17.18
C ARG A 346 -13.21 14.02 -16.88
N ARG A 347 -13.01 13.17 -17.90
CA ARG A 347 -12.65 11.75 -17.72
C ARG A 347 -11.41 11.62 -16.87
N LEU A 348 -10.32 12.29 -17.25
CA LEU A 348 -9.04 12.19 -16.55
C LEU A 348 -9.11 12.68 -15.12
N PHE A 349 -9.82 13.78 -14.84
CA PHE A 349 -10.09 14.23 -13.49
C PHE A 349 -10.75 13.13 -12.64
N TRP A 350 -11.85 12.55 -13.14
CA TRP A 350 -12.58 11.53 -12.38
C TRP A 350 -11.80 10.22 -12.23
N ILE A 351 -11.03 9.83 -13.23
CA ILE A 351 -10.14 8.67 -13.16
C ILE A 351 -9.08 8.88 -12.09
N VAL A 352 -8.36 10.00 -12.14
CA VAL A 352 -7.30 10.31 -11.17
C VAL A 352 -7.86 10.41 -9.75
N THR A 353 -9.00 11.08 -9.58
CA THR A 353 -9.71 11.18 -8.30
C THR A 353 -10.10 9.80 -7.76
N SER A 354 -10.65 8.93 -8.61
CA SER A 354 -11.04 7.58 -8.23
C SER A 354 -9.85 6.70 -7.82
N MET A 355 -8.76 6.76 -8.57
CA MET A 355 -7.53 6.02 -8.26
C MET A 355 -6.90 6.53 -6.97
N GLU A 356 -6.82 7.84 -6.79
CA GLU A 356 -6.27 8.50 -5.61
C GLU A 356 -7.09 8.17 -4.36
N TYR A 357 -8.42 8.29 -4.41
CA TYR A 357 -9.28 7.93 -3.29
C TYR A 357 -9.18 6.46 -2.92
N GLY A 358 -9.12 5.57 -3.93
CA GLY A 358 -8.95 4.14 -3.70
C GLY A 358 -7.64 3.79 -2.99
N LEU A 359 -6.53 4.36 -3.44
CA LEU A 359 -5.21 4.12 -2.85
C LEU A 359 -5.05 4.79 -1.48
N SER A 360 -5.48 6.04 -1.34
CA SER A 360 -5.43 6.76 -0.06
C SER A 360 -6.29 6.09 1.01
N HIS A 361 -7.47 5.57 0.63
CA HIS A 361 -8.33 4.78 1.49
C HIS A 361 -7.64 3.48 1.94
N SER A 362 -7.15 2.70 0.98
CA SER A 362 -6.54 1.39 1.23
C SER A 362 -5.23 1.47 2.02
N LEU A 363 -4.48 2.56 1.89
CA LEU A 363 -3.23 2.80 2.62
C LEU A 363 -3.42 3.63 3.89
N GLY A 364 -4.61 4.21 4.11
CA GLY A 364 -4.86 5.13 5.21
C GLY A 364 -4.07 6.44 5.12
N ARG A 365 -3.51 6.78 3.96
CA ARG A 365 -2.69 7.97 3.75
C ARG A 365 -3.56 9.18 3.45
N PRO A 366 -3.09 10.42 3.74
CA PRO A 366 -3.82 11.63 3.38
C PRO A 366 -4.17 11.66 1.89
N SER A 367 -5.39 12.10 1.56
CA SER A 367 -5.80 12.35 0.20
C SER A 367 -5.25 13.71 -0.26
N ALA A 368 -4.69 13.75 -1.45
CA ALA A 368 -4.16 14.97 -2.04
C ALA A 368 -5.26 15.92 -2.55
N PHE A 369 -6.41 15.37 -2.91
CA PHE A 369 -7.57 16.19 -3.26
C PHE A 369 -8.31 16.69 -2.02
N CYS A 370 -8.08 16.16 -0.84
CA CYS A 370 -8.55 16.60 0.50
C CYS A 370 -10.00 17.10 0.57
N VAL A 371 -10.82 16.74 -0.39
CA VAL A 371 -11.97 17.52 -0.74
C VAL A 371 -13.19 16.83 -0.20
N THR A 372 -14.02 17.62 0.41
CA THR A 372 -15.39 17.25 0.67
C THR A 372 -16.11 17.17 -0.68
N HIS A 373 -17.09 16.31 -0.79
CA HIS A 373 -18.05 16.25 -1.88
C HIS A 373 -18.50 17.64 -2.35
N ASP A 374 -18.66 18.54 -1.37
CA ASP A 374 -19.22 19.87 -1.54
C ASP A 374 -18.31 20.85 -2.31
N HIS A 375 -17.06 20.46 -2.56
CA HIS A 375 -16.07 21.29 -3.26
C HIS A 375 -15.72 20.79 -4.69
N ILE A 376 -16.24 19.62 -5.10
CA ILE A 376 -16.06 19.13 -6.46
C ILE A 376 -17.17 19.67 -7.32
N ASN A 377 -16.85 20.67 -8.16
CA ASN A 377 -17.77 21.26 -9.13
C ASN A 377 -17.62 20.67 -10.53
N VAL A 378 -16.71 19.71 -10.71
CA VAL A 378 -16.43 19.09 -12.02
C VAL A 378 -17.58 18.17 -12.42
N LYS A 379 -18.17 18.42 -13.57
CA LYS A 379 -19.21 17.59 -14.15
C LYS A 379 -18.69 16.23 -14.58
N PHE A 380 -19.57 15.23 -14.67
CA PHE A 380 -19.21 13.98 -15.31
C PHE A 380 -19.08 14.15 -16.81
N PHE A 381 -18.34 13.24 -17.42
CA PHE A 381 -18.15 13.16 -18.87
C PHE A 381 -19.37 12.57 -19.57
N GLU A 382 -19.40 12.64 -20.91
CA GLU A 382 -20.49 12.15 -21.73
C GLU A 382 -20.63 10.62 -21.66
N ILE A 383 -21.85 10.13 -21.52
CA ILE A 383 -22.17 8.70 -21.35
C ILE A 383 -22.41 7.94 -22.66
N VAL A 384 -22.08 8.58 -23.79
CA VAL A 384 -22.26 8.02 -25.13
C VAL A 384 -20.99 7.36 -25.66
N ASP A 385 -21.11 6.55 -26.69
CA ASP A 385 -19.96 5.93 -27.37
C ASP A 385 -19.00 7.00 -27.92
N ASP A 386 -17.70 6.76 -27.83
CA ASP A 386 -16.64 7.70 -28.22
C ASP A 386 -16.76 8.14 -29.69
N LYS A 387 -17.24 7.29 -30.57
CA LYS A 387 -17.45 7.64 -32.00
C LYS A 387 -18.44 8.78 -32.22
N TYR A 388 -19.30 9.07 -31.25
CA TYR A 388 -20.26 10.16 -31.29
C TYR A 388 -19.75 11.45 -30.62
N ILE A 389 -18.58 11.44 -30.02
CA ILE A 389 -17.95 12.60 -29.38
C ILE A 389 -16.89 13.16 -30.31
N THR A 390 -17.15 14.33 -30.84
CA THR A 390 -16.26 14.99 -31.81
C THR A 390 -15.89 16.40 -31.32
N PRO A 391 -14.87 17.04 -31.88
CA PRO A 391 -14.59 18.45 -31.58
C PRO A 391 -15.79 19.39 -31.76
N GLN A 392 -16.69 19.07 -32.71
CA GLN A 392 -17.85 19.87 -33.02
C GLN A 392 -19.02 19.69 -32.06
N GLY A 393 -19.01 18.60 -31.28
CA GLY A 393 -20.07 18.27 -30.33
C GLY A 393 -20.38 16.77 -30.24
N VAL A 394 -21.42 16.46 -29.50
CA VAL A 394 -21.98 15.11 -29.40
C VAL A 394 -23.06 14.94 -30.47
N SER A 395 -23.01 13.84 -31.22
CA SER A 395 -24.02 13.54 -32.24
C SER A 395 -25.41 13.44 -31.62
N PRO A 396 -26.45 14.05 -32.23
CA PRO A 396 -27.82 13.95 -31.74
C PRO A 396 -28.38 12.52 -31.71
N GLU A 397 -27.82 11.61 -32.50
CA GLU A 397 -28.23 10.20 -32.57
C GLU A 397 -27.60 9.33 -31.46
N ALA A 398 -26.68 9.91 -30.68
CA ALA A 398 -25.95 9.18 -29.65
C ALA A 398 -26.87 8.70 -28.55
N GLN A 399 -26.73 7.42 -28.17
CA GLN A 399 -27.44 6.83 -27.06
C GLN A 399 -26.45 6.53 -25.91
N PRO A 400 -26.89 6.59 -24.65
CA PRO A 400 -26.09 6.20 -23.53
C PRO A 400 -25.59 4.76 -23.66
N ILE A 401 -24.28 4.55 -23.36
CA ILE A 401 -23.70 3.22 -23.30
C ILE A 401 -23.48 2.79 -21.85
N MET A 402 -23.76 1.53 -21.57
CA MET A 402 -23.71 1.00 -20.22
C MET A 402 -22.32 1.10 -19.58
N LYS A 403 -21.25 0.89 -20.36
CA LYS A 403 -19.87 0.98 -19.89
C LYS A 403 -19.56 2.32 -19.21
N LYS A 404 -19.94 3.43 -19.82
CA LYS A 404 -19.71 4.78 -19.24
C LYS A 404 -20.64 5.07 -18.06
N CYS A 405 -21.86 4.55 -18.08
CA CYS A 405 -22.75 4.60 -16.92
C CYS A 405 -22.14 3.87 -15.72
N ILE A 406 -21.55 2.70 -15.94
CA ILE A 406 -20.83 1.91 -14.91
C ILE A 406 -19.64 2.71 -14.35
N ALA A 407 -18.84 3.35 -15.19
CA ALA A 407 -17.71 4.17 -14.75
C ALA A 407 -18.16 5.31 -13.83
N ILE A 408 -19.18 6.07 -14.23
CA ILE A 408 -19.73 7.16 -13.41
C ILE A 408 -20.30 6.61 -12.10
N HIS A 409 -21.00 5.49 -12.15
CA HIS A 409 -21.57 4.86 -10.97
C HIS A 409 -20.46 4.41 -9.98
N PHE A 410 -19.35 3.89 -10.51
CA PHE A 410 -18.15 3.58 -9.72
C PHE A 410 -17.52 4.84 -9.10
N PHE A 411 -17.44 5.95 -9.82
CA PHE A 411 -16.93 7.20 -9.25
C PHE A 411 -17.82 7.76 -8.14
N LYS A 412 -19.14 7.63 -8.28
CA LYS A 412 -20.08 7.98 -7.20
C LYS A 412 -19.85 7.14 -5.93
N MET A 413 -19.53 5.86 -6.08
CA MET A 413 -19.11 5.02 -4.93
C MET A 413 -17.87 5.59 -4.23
N ARG A 414 -16.87 6.05 -4.99
CA ARG A 414 -15.66 6.65 -4.40
C ARG A 414 -15.95 7.88 -3.56
N LEU A 415 -16.95 8.66 -3.96
CA LEU A 415 -17.39 9.83 -3.19
C LEU A 415 -18.05 9.40 -1.87
N LEU A 416 -18.88 8.36 -1.86
CA LEU A 416 -19.45 7.79 -0.63
C LEU A 416 -18.32 7.25 0.30
N GLN A 417 -17.36 6.53 -0.24
CA GLN A 417 -16.20 6.06 0.53
C GLN A 417 -15.37 7.21 1.12
N ALA A 418 -15.22 8.31 0.39
CA ALA A 418 -14.52 9.49 0.87
C ALA A 418 -15.29 10.17 2.01
N GLU A 419 -16.62 10.23 1.95
CA GLU A 419 -17.48 10.75 3.02
C GLU A 419 -17.36 9.90 4.30
N ILE A 420 -17.46 8.57 4.19
CA ILE A 420 -17.26 7.63 5.31
C ILE A 420 -15.88 7.85 5.95
N ARG A 421 -14.85 7.86 5.13
CA ARG A 421 -13.48 8.03 5.60
C ARG A 421 -13.27 9.36 6.31
N ARG A 422 -13.79 10.44 5.78
CA ARG A 422 -13.70 11.79 6.38
C ARG A 422 -14.36 11.84 7.74
N THR A 423 -15.51 11.18 7.90
CA THR A 423 -16.28 11.19 9.14
C THR A 423 -15.64 10.29 10.20
N LEU A 424 -15.21 9.07 9.83
CA LEU A 424 -14.83 8.05 10.81
C LEU A 424 -13.31 7.90 11.01
N TYR A 425 -12.46 8.31 10.03
CA TYR A 425 -11.05 7.93 10.02
C TYR A 425 -10.03 9.07 10.01
N LEU A 426 -10.40 10.29 9.59
CA LEU A 426 -9.41 11.35 9.42
C LEU A 426 -9.20 12.20 10.68
N ARG A 427 -10.29 12.65 11.30
CA ARG A 427 -10.24 13.47 12.52
C ARG A 427 -11.39 13.07 13.42
N LYS A 428 -11.13 12.99 14.72
CA LYS A 428 -12.20 12.83 15.71
C LYS A 428 -13.08 14.07 15.69
N ARG A 429 -14.38 13.84 15.75
CA ARG A 429 -15.45 14.84 15.71
C ARG A 429 -16.32 14.67 16.94
N ASP A 430 -17.12 15.67 17.24
CA ASP A 430 -18.09 15.60 18.33
C ASP A 430 -19.18 14.56 18.02
N THR A 431 -19.49 14.36 16.74
CA THR A 431 -20.44 13.35 16.25
C THR A 431 -19.91 12.70 14.97
N PRO A 432 -20.24 11.42 14.70
CA PRO A 432 -21.03 10.49 15.53
C PRO A 432 -20.27 10.05 16.79
N ILE A 433 -21.00 9.83 17.91
CA ILE A 433 -20.41 9.33 19.17
C ILE A 433 -20.28 7.80 19.12
N ASP A 434 -21.30 7.13 18.59
CA ASP A 434 -21.40 5.68 18.48
C ASP A 434 -22.07 5.27 17.16
N ASP A 435 -22.25 3.98 16.92
CA ASP A 435 -22.86 3.42 15.72
C ASP A 435 -24.40 3.50 15.68
N GLN A 436 -25.03 4.08 16.70
CA GLN A 436 -26.47 4.38 16.74
C GLN A 436 -26.79 5.83 16.30
N ASP A 437 -25.75 6.65 16.11
CA ASP A 437 -25.92 8.04 15.67
C ASP A 437 -26.69 8.11 14.33
N PRO A 438 -27.61 9.06 14.15
CA PRO A 438 -28.41 9.24 12.93
C PRO A 438 -27.57 9.33 11.64
N TRP A 439 -26.30 9.74 11.72
CA TRP A 439 -25.39 9.77 10.58
C TRP A 439 -25.24 8.38 9.92
N PHE A 440 -25.18 7.31 10.72
CA PHE A 440 -25.06 5.94 10.18
C PHE A 440 -26.28 5.54 9.36
N SER A 441 -27.49 5.84 9.84
CA SER A 441 -28.73 5.56 9.12
C SER A 441 -28.83 6.37 7.82
N GLN A 442 -28.46 7.65 7.86
CA GLN A 442 -28.44 8.52 6.68
C GLN A 442 -27.40 8.04 5.64
N MET A 443 -26.25 7.57 6.11
CA MET A 443 -25.22 7.06 5.22
C MET A 443 -25.62 5.73 4.57
N LEU A 444 -26.28 4.83 5.33
CA LEU A 444 -26.86 3.60 4.78
C LEU A 444 -27.88 3.91 3.69
N GLU A 445 -28.76 4.88 3.91
CA GLU A 445 -29.74 5.30 2.91
C GLU A 445 -29.08 5.80 1.62
N LYS A 446 -27.98 6.56 1.72
CA LYS A 446 -27.18 6.99 0.55
C LYS A 446 -26.57 5.79 -0.19
N ILE A 447 -26.03 4.82 0.55
CA ILE A 447 -25.44 3.61 -0.02
C ILE A 447 -26.51 2.74 -0.68
N ASP A 448 -27.67 2.58 -0.04
CA ASP A 448 -28.80 1.80 -0.59
C ASP A 448 -29.37 2.46 -1.85
N LYS A 449 -29.50 3.79 -1.88
CA LYS A 449 -29.87 4.53 -3.10
C LYS A 449 -28.85 4.30 -4.22
N TRP A 450 -27.56 4.30 -3.87
CA TRP A 450 -26.51 4.05 -4.83
C TRP A 450 -26.61 2.63 -5.40
N VAL A 451 -26.70 1.59 -4.58
CA VAL A 451 -26.77 0.19 -5.08
C VAL A 451 -28.06 -0.07 -5.87
N ASN A 452 -29.20 0.47 -5.42
CA ASN A 452 -30.49 0.31 -6.10
C ASN A 452 -30.55 1.00 -7.48
N SER A 453 -29.66 1.97 -7.72
CA SER A 453 -29.52 2.67 -9.01
C SER A 453 -28.39 2.11 -9.87
N CYS A 454 -27.84 0.95 -9.50
CA CYS A 454 -26.73 0.37 -10.28
C CYS A 454 -27.20 -0.10 -11.67
N PRO A 455 -26.30 -0.05 -12.65
CA PRO A 455 -26.55 -0.62 -13.97
C PRO A 455 -26.87 -2.13 -13.88
N THR A 456 -27.94 -2.55 -14.56
CA THR A 456 -28.42 -3.93 -14.52
C THR A 456 -27.72 -4.84 -15.52
N ASN A 457 -27.14 -4.27 -16.60
CA ASN A 457 -26.38 -4.98 -17.61
C ASN A 457 -24.92 -4.54 -17.55
N ASP A 458 -24.01 -5.49 -17.46
CA ASP A 458 -22.57 -5.23 -17.36
C ASP A 458 -21.83 -5.26 -18.71
N GLU A 459 -22.53 -5.55 -19.82
CA GLU A 459 -21.94 -5.67 -21.17
C GLU A 459 -20.65 -6.53 -21.19
N GLY A 460 -20.57 -7.54 -20.33
CA GLY A 460 -19.39 -8.43 -20.22
C GLY A 460 -18.20 -7.81 -19.46
N SER A 461 -18.40 -6.69 -18.78
CA SER A 461 -17.36 -6.07 -17.95
C SER A 461 -17.06 -6.85 -16.65
N GLY A 462 -17.99 -7.71 -16.21
CA GLY A 462 -17.94 -8.40 -14.92
C GLY A 462 -18.44 -7.57 -13.74
N LEU A 463 -18.88 -6.32 -13.97
CA LEU A 463 -19.45 -5.46 -12.94
C LEU A 463 -20.97 -5.61 -12.87
N SER A 464 -21.39 -6.79 -12.47
CA SER A 464 -22.80 -7.18 -12.30
C SER A 464 -23.42 -6.51 -11.06
N PRO A 465 -24.76 -6.56 -10.90
CA PRO A 465 -25.43 -6.15 -9.65
C PRO A 465 -24.84 -6.82 -8.40
N VAL A 466 -24.42 -8.08 -8.48
CA VAL A 466 -23.77 -8.80 -7.37
C VAL A 466 -22.43 -8.14 -7.01
N TRP A 467 -21.67 -7.65 -7.98
CA TRP A 467 -20.44 -6.89 -7.73
C TRP A 467 -20.75 -5.58 -6.97
N PHE A 468 -21.80 -4.85 -7.36
CA PHE A 468 -22.21 -3.62 -6.68
C PHE A 468 -22.69 -3.91 -5.26
N GLU A 469 -23.41 -5.01 -5.03
CA GLU A 469 -23.78 -5.46 -3.69
C GLU A 469 -22.52 -5.78 -2.84
N GLY A 470 -21.53 -6.43 -3.42
CA GLY A 470 -20.24 -6.62 -2.75
C GLY A 470 -19.54 -5.31 -2.39
N ARG A 471 -19.67 -4.27 -3.19
CA ARG A 471 -19.14 -2.92 -2.86
C ARG A 471 -19.94 -2.24 -1.77
N ARG A 472 -21.27 -2.39 -1.76
CA ARG A 472 -22.13 -2.00 -0.65
C ARG A 472 -21.65 -2.61 0.66
N ASN A 473 -21.46 -3.92 0.68
CA ASN A 473 -20.97 -4.66 1.84
C ASN A 473 -19.57 -4.21 2.28
N THR A 474 -18.69 -3.89 1.34
CA THR A 474 -17.38 -3.29 1.67
C THR A 474 -17.54 -1.93 2.38
N MET A 475 -18.49 -1.09 1.97
CA MET A 475 -18.78 0.18 2.62
C MET A 475 -19.42 -0.02 4.00
N ILE A 476 -20.29 -1.01 4.18
CA ILE A 476 -20.85 -1.40 5.48
C ILE A 476 -19.73 -1.78 6.45
N VAL A 477 -18.84 -2.66 6.04
CA VAL A 477 -17.67 -3.02 6.87
C VAL A 477 -16.84 -1.79 7.22
N PHE A 478 -16.64 -0.89 6.28
CA PHE A 478 -15.87 0.32 6.50
C PHE A 478 -16.56 1.31 7.45
N MET A 479 -17.87 1.31 7.51
CA MET A 479 -18.66 2.12 8.45
C MET A 479 -18.65 1.55 9.87
N TYR A 480 -18.88 0.25 10.01
CA TYR A 480 -19.21 -0.38 11.29
C TYR A 480 -18.04 -1.09 11.98
N ARG A 481 -16.91 -1.30 11.32
CA ARG A 481 -15.71 -1.82 11.98
C ARG A 481 -15.09 -0.76 12.92
N PRO A 482 -14.23 -1.17 13.88
CA PRO A 482 -13.52 -0.22 14.74
C PRO A 482 -12.83 0.90 13.95
N SER A 483 -13.08 2.12 14.35
CA SER A 483 -12.55 3.33 13.72
C SER A 483 -12.11 4.35 14.78
N PRO A 484 -11.23 5.33 14.42
CA PRO A 484 -10.87 6.41 15.35
C PRO A 484 -12.07 7.20 15.90
N GLN A 485 -13.19 7.25 15.19
CA GLN A 485 -14.40 7.92 15.61
C GLN A 485 -15.23 7.06 16.55
N VAL A 486 -15.40 5.76 16.24
CA VAL A 486 -16.11 4.75 17.02
C VAL A 486 -15.17 3.57 17.27
N PRO A 487 -14.37 3.60 18.35
CA PRO A 487 -13.38 2.56 18.65
C PRO A 487 -14.01 1.22 19.04
N GLU A 488 -15.14 1.26 19.71
CA GLU A 488 -15.88 0.11 20.24
C GLU A 488 -17.28 0.05 19.62
N PRO A 489 -17.41 -0.57 18.43
CA PRO A 489 -18.73 -0.75 17.83
C PRO A 489 -19.62 -1.69 18.64
N SER A 490 -20.94 -1.55 18.50
CA SER A 490 -21.91 -2.43 19.14
C SER A 490 -21.89 -3.86 18.57
N LEU A 491 -22.54 -4.79 19.29
CA LEU A 491 -22.80 -6.16 18.78
C LEU A 491 -23.53 -6.12 17.43
N GLN A 492 -24.50 -5.20 17.27
CA GLN A 492 -25.24 -5.05 16.02
C GLN A 492 -24.34 -4.61 14.87
N ALA A 493 -23.40 -3.69 15.13
CA ALA A 493 -22.39 -3.29 14.15
C ALA A 493 -21.46 -4.46 13.76
N ALA A 494 -21.02 -5.25 14.76
CA ALA A 494 -20.22 -6.44 14.51
C ALA A 494 -20.97 -7.49 13.67
N GLN A 495 -22.27 -7.71 13.94
CA GLN A 495 -23.12 -8.59 13.14
C GLN A 495 -23.22 -8.13 11.69
N ARG A 496 -23.51 -6.84 11.46
CA ARG A 496 -23.53 -6.27 10.10
C ARG A 496 -22.20 -6.47 9.36
N CYS A 497 -21.09 -6.33 10.07
CA CYS A 497 -19.77 -6.57 9.50
C CYS A 497 -19.53 -8.04 9.14
N TYR A 498 -19.94 -8.97 10.02
CA TYR A 498 -19.83 -10.41 9.78
C TYR A 498 -20.61 -10.81 8.53
N ASP A 499 -21.90 -10.47 8.45
CA ASP A 499 -22.78 -10.80 7.32
C ASP A 499 -22.23 -10.24 6.00
N ALA A 500 -21.81 -8.98 6.01
CA ALA A 500 -21.22 -8.32 4.86
C ALA A 500 -19.93 -9.03 4.38
N CYS A 501 -19.09 -9.47 5.31
CA CYS A 501 -17.87 -10.20 4.98
C CYS A 501 -18.15 -11.63 4.49
N ALA A 502 -19.10 -12.34 5.10
CA ALA A 502 -19.51 -13.68 4.67
C ALA A 502 -20.02 -13.67 3.21
N PHE A 503 -20.84 -12.66 2.87
CA PHE A 503 -21.26 -12.44 1.47
C PHE A 503 -20.06 -12.18 0.55
N ASN A 504 -19.20 -11.23 0.92
CA ASN A 504 -18.07 -10.82 0.09
C ASN A 504 -17.08 -11.96 -0.16
N ILE A 505 -16.82 -12.81 0.84
CA ILE A 505 -15.91 -13.96 0.69
C ILE A 505 -16.47 -14.96 -0.34
N LYS A 506 -17.77 -15.25 -0.28
CA LYS A 506 -18.44 -16.13 -1.26
C LYS A 506 -18.39 -15.52 -2.66
N MET A 507 -18.75 -14.24 -2.79
CA MET A 507 -18.65 -13.50 -4.06
C MET A 507 -17.23 -13.52 -4.63
N HIS A 508 -16.20 -13.31 -3.81
CA HIS A 508 -14.82 -13.37 -4.28
C HIS A 508 -14.41 -14.75 -4.76
N LYS A 509 -14.91 -15.82 -4.12
CA LYS A 509 -14.70 -17.19 -4.60
C LYS A 509 -15.31 -17.40 -5.97
N ASP A 510 -16.56 -16.96 -6.18
CA ASP A 510 -17.24 -17.06 -7.46
C ASP A 510 -16.51 -16.25 -8.56
N GLN A 511 -16.05 -15.05 -8.24
CA GLN A 511 -15.28 -14.20 -9.15
C GLN A 511 -13.96 -14.86 -9.59
N VAL A 512 -13.26 -15.50 -8.68
CA VAL A 512 -12.02 -16.23 -8.99
C VAL A 512 -12.32 -17.46 -9.85
N THR A 513 -13.38 -18.20 -9.51
CA THR A 513 -13.78 -19.42 -10.22
C THR A 513 -14.21 -19.11 -11.66
N THR A 514 -14.92 -18.01 -11.87
CA THR A 514 -15.39 -17.56 -13.19
C THR A 514 -14.37 -16.75 -13.98
N GLY A 515 -13.25 -16.35 -13.35
CA GLY A 515 -12.28 -15.45 -13.97
C GLY A 515 -12.83 -14.05 -14.28
N SER A 516 -13.87 -13.62 -13.57
CA SER A 516 -14.57 -12.35 -13.81
C SER A 516 -13.96 -11.14 -13.06
N VAL A 517 -12.81 -11.32 -12.41
CA VAL A 517 -12.15 -10.26 -11.64
C VAL A 517 -10.66 -10.18 -11.94
N ASP A 518 -10.15 -8.96 -11.99
CA ASP A 518 -8.70 -8.73 -11.98
C ASP A 518 -8.16 -8.87 -10.54
N LEU A 519 -7.15 -9.70 -10.37
CA LEU A 519 -6.46 -9.89 -9.10
C LEU A 519 -5.55 -8.69 -8.78
N THR A 520 -6.15 -7.52 -8.57
CA THR A 520 -5.41 -6.32 -8.19
C THR A 520 -4.97 -6.39 -6.73
N TRP A 521 -3.96 -5.59 -6.35
CA TRP A 521 -3.56 -5.46 -4.95
C TRP A 521 -4.73 -5.00 -4.05
N ILE A 522 -5.56 -4.05 -4.51
CA ILE A 522 -6.72 -3.56 -3.77
C ILE A 522 -7.75 -4.66 -3.55
N TRP A 523 -7.97 -5.52 -4.55
CA TRP A 523 -8.86 -6.67 -4.43
C TRP A 523 -8.32 -7.70 -3.43
N THR A 524 -7.03 -8.05 -3.50
CA THR A 524 -6.38 -8.95 -2.54
C THR A 524 -6.48 -8.40 -1.10
N GLN A 525 -6.25 -7.10 -0.92
CA GLN A 525 -6.42 -6.45 0.38
C GLN A 525 -7.87 -6.52 0.88
N SER A 526 -8.88 -6.43 0.00
CA SER A 526 -10.28 -6.56 0.41
C SER A 526 -10.62 -7.95 0.96
N VAL A 527 -10.01 -9.00 0.43
CA VAL A 527 -10.15 -10.38 0.95
C VAL A 527 -9.49 -10.51 2.33
N CYS A 528 -8.27 -10.00 2.49
CA CYS A 528 -7.60 -9.94 3.81
C CYS A 528 -8.44 -9.16 4.84
N MET A 529 -9.06 -8.05 4.41
CA MET A 529 -9.92 -7.25 5.27
C MET A 529 -11.16 -8.02 5.71
N ALA A 530 -11.81 -8.74 4.80
CA ALA A 530 -12.97 -9.55 5.12
C ALA A 530 -12.61 -10.66 6.12
N LEU A 531 -11.47 -11.34 5.93
CA LEU A 531 -10.96 -12.35 6.87
C LEU A 531 -10.68 -11.73 8.26
N ASN A 532 -9.95 -10.62 8.32
CA ASN A 532 -9.69 -9.93 9.60
C ASN A 532 -10.97 -9.49 10.30
N THR A 533 -11.96 -9.04 9.54
CA THR A 533 -13.24 -8.58 10.09
C THR A 533 -14.05 -9.74 10.67
N ILE A 534 -14.09 -10.88 9.98
CA ILE A 534 -14.71 -12.10 10.55
C ILE A 534 -14.00 -12.48 11.84
N LEU A 535 -12.66 -12.56 11.85
CA LEU A 535 -11.91 -12.94 13.06
C LEU A 535 -12.14 -11.94 14.20
N TRP A 536 -12.15 -10.64 13.90
CA TRP A 536 -12.45 -9.60 14.90
C TRP A 536 -13.86 -9.75 15.47
N SER A 537 -14.88 -10.03 14.64
CA SER A 537 -16.26 -10.15 15.12
C SER A 537 -16.45 -11.27 16.13
N LEU A 538 -15.58 -12.31 16.12
CA LEU A 538 -15.58 -13.38 17.11
C LEU A 538 -15.21 -12.91 18.54
N SER A 539 -14.75 -11.67 18.70
CA SER A 539 -14.58 -11.07 20.02
C SER A 539 -15.90 -10.86 20.77
N TYR A 540 -17.03 -10.85 20.03
CA TYR A 540 -18.36 -10.69 20.59
C TYR A 540 -18.99 -12.07 20.88
N PRO A 541 -19.38 -12.37 22.15
CA PRO A 541 -20.06 -13.63 22.47
C PRO A 541 -21.33 -13.84 21.65
N GLY A 542 -22.12 -12.78 21.42
CA GLY A 542 -23.35 -12.85 20.61
C GLY A 542 -23.11 -13.38 19.20
N ILE A 543 -22.00 -13.00 18.55
CA ILE A 543 -21.62 -13.50 17.22
C ILE A 543 -21.31 -15.00 17.29
N ARG A 544 -20.56 -15.45 18.30
CA ARG A 544 -20.22 -16.86 18.49
C ARG A 544 -21.44 -17.73 18.79
N HIS A 545 -22.46 -17.19 19.47
CA HIS A 545 -23.72 -17.89 19.71
C HIS A 545 -24.58 -18.00 18.44
N GLU A 546 -24.60 -16.97 17.61
CA GLU A 546 -25.39 -16.94 16.37
C GLU A 546 -24.76 -17.77 15.23
N HIS A 547 -23.42 -17.78 15.15
CA HIS A 547 -22.66 -18.48 14.11
C HIS A 547 -21.85 -19.65 14.69
N PRO A 548 -22.27 -20.90 14.43
CA PRO A 548 -21.51 -22.09 14.83
C PRO A 548 -20.09 -22.10 14.28
N ILE A 549 -19.15 -22.67 15.03
CA ILE A 549 -17.73 -22.69 14.66
C ILE A 549 -17.49 -23.32 13.27
N GLU A 550 -18.30 -24.30 12.87
CA GLU A 550 -18.21 -24.97 11.58
C GLU A 550 -18.51 -24.02 10.42
N GLU A 551 -19.52 -23.13 10.58
CA GLU A 551 -19.87 -22.10 9.59
C GLU A 551 -18.71 -21.09 9.45
N VAL A 552 -18.17 -20.63 10.56
CA VAL A 552 -17.05 -19.68 10.57
C VAL A 552 -15.82 -20.30 9.91
N ILE A 553 -15.48 -21.54 10.23
CA ILE A 553 -14.38 -22.28 9.59
C ILE A 553 -14.60 -22.38 8.07
N GLN A 554 -15.83 -22.62 7.61
CA GLN A 554 -16.12 -22.65 6.19
C GLN A 554 -15.80 -21.29 5.51
N HIS A 555 -16.25 -20.17 6.08
CA HIS A 555 -15.94 -18.83 5.55
C HIS A 555 -14.44 -18.54 5.54
N ILE A 556 -13.73 -18.89 6.62
CA ILE A 556 -12.28 -18.74 6.72
C ILE A 556 -11.57 -19.55 5.64
N ASN A 557 -11.95 -20.82 5.44
CA ASN A 557 -11.35 -21.67 4.43
C ASN A 557 -11.54 -21.10 3.02
N ILE A 558 -12.74 -20.62 2.69
CA ILE A 558 -13.01 -19.95 1.41
C ILE A 558 -12.08 -18.75 1.23
N ALA A 559 -11.96 -17.88 2.26
CA ALA A 559 -11.06 -16.73 2.19
C ALA A 559 -9.60 -17.15 1.97
N MET A 560 -9.14 -18.18 2.67
CA MET A 560 -7.78 -18.72 2.55
C MET A 560 -7.50 -19.33 1.16
N GLU A 561 -8.50 -19.97 0.54
CA GLU A 561 -8.40 -20.47 -0.84
C GLU A 561 -8.31 -19.31 -1.84
N VAL A 562 -9.15 -18.28 -1.69
CA VAL A 562 -9.12 -17.08 -2.54
C VAL A 562 -7.78 -16.36 -2.43
N LEU A 563 -7.22 -16.25 -1.22
CA LEU A 563 -5.87 -15.69 -1.02
C LEU A 563 -4.78 -16.54 -1.66
N ALA A 564 -4.95 -17.88 -1.72
CA ALA A 564 -3.99 -18.74 -2.42
C ALA A 564 -3.86 -18.41 -3.90
N VAL A 565 -4.98 -18.09 -4.55
CA VAL A 565 -4.97 -17.65 -5.96
C VAL A 565 -4.29 -16.29 -6.11
N SER A 566 -4.51 -15.37 -5.17
CA SER A 566 -3.83 -14.06 -5.17
C SER A 566 -2.31 -14.18 -5.06
N ALA A 567 -1.80 -15.21 -4.35
CA ALA A 567 -0.38 -15.44 -4.17
C ALA A 567 0.37 -15.72 -5.49
N GLU A 568 -0.33 -16.11 -6.55
CA GLU A 568 0.27 -16.28 -7.87
C GLU A 568 0.75 -14.94 -8.48
N ARG A 569 0.08 -13.85 -8.14
CA ARG A 569 0.39 -12.51 -8.67
C ARG A 569 1.12 -11.62 -7.66
N TRP A 570 0.79 -11.74 -6.38
CA TRP A 570 1.27 -10.82 -5.34
C TRP A 570 2.23 -11.53 -4.39
N PRO A 571 3.56 -11.28 -4.50
CA PRO A 571 4.55 -11.76 -3.54
C PRO A 571 4.19 -11.33 -2.12
N GLY A 572 4.41 -12.19 -1.15
CA GLY A 572 4.09 -11.95 0.26
C GLY A 572 2.71 -12.44 0.68
N VAL A 573 1.78 -12.72 -0.24
CA VAL A 573 0.46 -13.24 0.13
C VAL A 573 0.54 -14.66 0.70
N GLU A 574 1.42 -15.51 0.19
CA GLU A 574 1.61 -16.85 0.77
C GLU A 574 2.21 -16.79 2.18
N SER A 575 3.17 -15.90 2.41
CA SER A 575 3.70 -15.64 3.74
C SER A 575 2.61 -15.14 4.70
N CYS A 576 1.74 -14.25 4.22
CA CYS A 576 0.57 -13.77 4.95
C CYS A 576 -0.38 -14.91 5.30
N ARG A 577 -0.64 -15.84 4.38
CA ARG A 577 -1.47 -17.04 4.62
C ARG A 577 -0.88 -17.93 5.72
N GLN A 578 0.44 -18.11 5.77
CA GLN A 578 1.09 -18.88 6.85
C GLN A 578 0.89 -18.19 8.21
N LEU A 579 1.02 -16.85 8.27
CA LEU A 579 0.73 -16.10 9.48
C LEU A 579 -0.73 -16.27 9.92
N TYR A 580 -1.68 -16.15 9.00
CA TYR A 580 -3.11 -16.34 9.29
C TYR A 580 -3.44 -17.70 9.89
N LYS A 581 -2.76 -18.79 9.52
CA LYS A 581 -3.00 -20.11 10.13
C LYS A 581 -2.83 -20.08 11.66
N SER A 582 -1.78 -19.41 12.15
CA SER A 582 -1.53 -19.26 13.59
C SER A 582 -2.58 -18.34 14.25
N LEU A 583 -2.91 -17.22 13.62
CA LEU A 583 -3.89 -16.27 14.14
C LEU A 583 -5.30 -16.87 14.19
N ILE A 584 -5.73 -17.58 13.15
CA ILE A 584 -7.02 -18.28 13.09
C ILE A 584 -7.13 -19.27 14.23
N ALA A 585 -6.11 -20.11 14.43
CA ALA A 585 -6.13 -21.11 15.51
C ALA A 585 -6.28 -20.46 16.89
N GLY A 586 -5.62 -19.30 17.13
CA GLY A 586 -5.78 -18.53 18.36
C GLY A 586 -7.17 -17.90 18.51
N CYS A 587 -7.70 -17.30 17.43
CA CYS A 587 -9.01 -16.66 17.46
C CYS A 587 -10.16 -17.65 17.66
N LEU A 588 -10.09 -18.84 17.05
CA LEU A 588 -11.14 -19.88 17.19
C LEU A 588 -11.25 -20.42 18.61
N LYS A 589 -10.21 -20.31 19.43
CA LYS A 589 -10.30 -20.65 20.87
C LYS A 589 -11.27 -19.76 21.64
N ALA A 590 -11.69 -18.63 21.07
CA ALA A 590 -12.74 -17.81 21.67
C ALA A 590 -14.07 -18.58 21.85
N TYR A 591 -14.31 -19.65 21.09
CA TYR A 591 -15.47 -20.52 21.27
C TYR A 591 -15.38 -21.39 22.54
N ASP A 592 -14.20 -21.53 23.14
CA ASP A 592 -14.00 -22.28 24.39
C ASP A 592 -14.42 -21.46 25.63
N SER A 593 -14.72 -20.15 25.48
CA SER A 593 -15.10 -19.25 26.57
C SER A 593 -16.26 -18.33 26.18
N ASP A 594 -17.12 -18.02 27.16
CA ASP A 594 -18.20 -17.03 26.99
C ASP A 594 -17.76 -15.59 27.35
N GLU A 595 -16.48 -15.39 27.64
CA GLU A 595 -15.98 -14.09 28.04
C GLU A 595 -15.89 -13.14 26.84
N SER A 596 -16.21 -11.87 27.11
CA SER A 596 -15.98 -10.79 26.14
C SER A 596 -14.49 -10.48 26.05
N PHE A 597 -14.03 -10.18 24.83
CA PHE A 597 -12.66 -9.74 24.59
C PHE A 597 -12.37 -8.41 25.32
N VAL A 598 -11.30 -8.35 26.08
CA VAL A 598 -10.82 -7.14 26.73
C VAL A 598 -9.56 -6.65 26.00
N VAL A 599 -9.60 -5.42 25.52
CA VAL A 599 -8.44 -4.80 24.87
C VAL A 599 -7.37 -4.48 25.91
N THR A 600 -6.19 -5.07 25.81
CA THR A 600 -5.03 -4.76 26.62
C THR A 600 -3.93 -4.08 25.80
N ASN A 601 -3.18 -3.15 26.41
CA ASN A 601 -2.33 -2.19 25.68
C ASN A 601 -0.94 -2.70 25.24
N ASP A 602 -0.66 -3.99 25.27
CA ASP A 602 0.68 -4.56 24.98
C ASP A 602 1.22 -4.32 23.54
N ILE A 603 0.55 -3.54 22.67
CA ILE A 603 0.78 -3.63 21.23
C ILE A 603 1.37 -2.38 20.56
N ILE A 604 1.68 -1.33 21.30
CA ILE A 604 2.19 -0.10 20.65
C ILE A 604 3.63 -0.26 20.11
N GLY A 605 4.32 -1.35 20.46
CA GLY A 605 5.75 -1.49 20.21
C GLY A 605 6.20 -2.40 19.05
N VAL A 606 5.40 -3.34 18.54
CA VAL A 606 5.98 -4.45 17.74
C VAL A 606 5.16 -4.84 16.52
N PHE A 607 4.83 -3.88 15.65
CA PHE A 607 4.62 -4.19 14.25
C PHE A 607 5.73 -3.62 13.40
N LEU A 608 6.89 -4.05 13.68
CA LEU A 608 7.91 -4.24 12.66
C LEU A 608 7.53 -5.55 11.95
N TRP A 609 6.87 -5.46 10.82
CA TRP A 609 7.13 -6.41 9.78
C TRP A 609 8.62 -6.26 9.45
N ASN A 610 9.47 -6.83 10.30
CA ASN A 610 10.85 -7.08 10.00
C ASN A 610 10.86 -8.21 8.97
N GLN A 611 10.57 -7.87 7.72
CA GLN A 611 10.81 -8.76 6.60
C GLN A 611 11.34 -7.96 5.43
#